data_80e048299e4062d8820338ca675b553c
#
_entry.id   80e048299e4062d8820338ca675b553c
#
_cell.length_a   1.000
_cell.length_b   1.000
_cell.length_c   1.000
_cell.angle_alpha   90.00
_cell.angle_beta   90.00
_cell.angle_gamma   90.00
#
_symmetry.space_group_name_H-M   'P 1'
#
loop_
_entity.id
_entity.type
_entity.pdbx_description
1 polymer ?
#
loop_
_entity_poly.entity_id
_entity_poly.type
_entity_poly.pdbx_seq_one_letter_code
_entity_poly.pdbx_strand_id
1 'polypeptide(L)'
;MLVSYKWLKELVDFDATSHDLSEKMSTTGIEVEGVEQKSAGLSKLVVGQVVSAEPIPDTHLNICQVNVGEAITQIVCGAPNVKPGIKVIVALPGARIAGNYKIKKGKIRGVESLGMLCSLSEIGVSDSVVPKVYADGIYHLPEDAVVGEPVFSYLDLDDEIIE
;
A
#
# COMPACT_ATOMS: atom_id res chain seq x y z
N MET A 1 1.12 -20.08 -16.18
CA MET A 1 0.43 -20.39 -14.91
C MET A 1 1.06 -19.55 -13.81
N LEU A 2 0.27 -18.87 -13.01
CA LEU A 2 0.76 -18.00 -11.95
C LEU A 2 0.72 -18.73 -10.61
N VAL A 3 1.84 -18.73 -9.87
CA VAL A 3 1.94 -19.40 -8.59
C VAL A 3 2.53 -18.46 -7.54
N SER A 4 1.83 -18.31 -6.42
CA SER A 4 2.30 -17.54 -5.27
C SER A 4 3.41 -18.30 -4.55
N TYR A 5 4.56 -17.66 -4.36
CA TYR A 5 5.69 -18.20 -3.63
C TYR A 5 5.36 -18.45 -2.14
N LYS A 6 4.65 -17.51 -1.52
CA LYS A 6 4.17 -17.66 -0.14
C LYS A 6 3.27 -18.87 0.02
N TRP A 7 2.34 -19.02 -0.90
CA TRP A 7 1.40 -20.14 -0.87
C TRP A 7 2.10 -21.48 -1.07
N LEU A 8 3.09 -21.54 -1.96
CA LEU A 8 3.92 -22.76 -2.09
C LEU A 8 4.61 -23.13 -0.78
N LYS A 9 5.12 -22.13 -0.04
CA LYS A 9 5.76 -22.38 1.26
C LYS A 9 4.80 -22.90 2.34
N GLU A 10 3.52 -22.62 2.23
CA GLU A 10 2.51 -23.17 3.12
C GLU A 10 2.23 -24.66 2.82
N LEU A 11 2.37 -25.07 1.56
CA LEU A 11 2.08 -26.41 1.10
C LEU A 11 3.28 -27.36 1.19
N VAL A 12 4.49 -26.81 1.02
CA VAL A 12 5.72 -27.59 0.96
C VAL A 12 6.81 -26.89 1.75
N ASP A 13 7.44 -27.64 2.65
CA ASP A 13 8.59 -27.14 3.40
C ASP A 13 9.85 -27.18 2.54
N PHE A 14 10.38 -26.00 2.21
CA PHE A 14 11.63 -25.84 1.47
C PHE A 14 12.32 -24.52 1.84
N ASP A 15 13.63 -24.47 1.63
CA ASP A 15 14.49 -23.37 2.05
C ASP A 15 15.19 -22.68 0.87
N ALA A 16 14.53 -22.62 -0.28
CA ALA A 16 15.00 -21.94 -1.48
C ALA A 16 14.35 -20.56 -1.61
N THR A 17 15.06 -19.60 -2.20
CA THR A 17 14.44 -18.33 -2.60
C THR A 17 13.52 -18.56 -3.82
N SER A 18 12.67 -17.58 -4.14
CA SER A 18 11.81 -17.64 -5.34
C SER A 18 12.66 -17.77 -6.62
N HIS A 19 13.80 -17.07 -6.66
CA HIS A 19 14.73 -17.13 -7.78
C HIS A 19 15.37 -18.53 -7.92
N ASP A 20 15.92 -19.08 -6.82
CA ASP A 20 16.52 -20.42 -6.81
C ASP A 20 15.49 -21.50 -7.18
N LEU A 21 14.25 -21.36 -6.71
CA LEU A 21 13.16 -22.24 -7.04
C LEU A 21 12.82 -22.18 -8.53
N SER A 22 12.74 -20.97 -9.11
CA SER A 22 12.46 -20.77 -10.54
C SER A 22 13.54 -21.40 -11.43
N GLU A 23 14.81 -21.23 -11.08
CA GLU A 23 15.93 -21.87 -11.79
C GLU A 23 15.84 -23.40 -11.71
N LYS A 24 15.56 -23.94 -10.53
CA LYS A 24 15.43 -25.38 -10.33
C LYS A 24 14.25 -25.95 -11.10
N MET A 25 13.12 -25.27 -11.12
CA MET A 25 11.95 -25.68 -11.91
C MET A 25 12.28 -25.71 -13.40
N SER A 26 12.94 -24.67 -13.92
CA SER A 26 13.34 -24.59 -15.33
C SER A 26 14.32 -25.71 -15.72
N THR A 27 15.28 -26.04 -14.85
CA THR A 27 16.24 -27.13 -15.11
C THR A 27 15.63 -28.51 -15.01
N THR A 28 14.49 -28.68 -14.32
CA THR A 28 13.79 -29.98 -14.16
C THR A 28 12.64 -30.17 -15.15
N GLY A 29 12.45 -29.26 -16.10
CA GLY A 29 11.51 -29.40 -17.21
C GLY A 29 10.22 -28.58 -17.09
N ILE A 30 10.10 -27.71 -16.10
CA ILE A 30 8.99 -26.74 -15.98
C ILE A 30 9.56 -25.38 -16.37
N GLU A 31 9.18 -24.88 -17.53
CA GLU A 31 9.62 -23.55 -17.98
C GLU A 31 9.02 -22.46 -17.08
N VAL A 32 9.89 -21.61 -16.55
CA VAL A 32 9.52 -20.43 -15.77
C VAL A 32 9.86 -19.18 -16.59
N GLU A 33 8.84 -18.39 -16.89
CA GLU A 33 9.00 -17.15 -17.69
C GLU A 33 9.56 -16.01 -16.84
N GLY A 34 9.23 -15.97 -15.56
CA GLY A 34 9.76 -14.96 -14.67
C GLY A 34 9.26 -15.07 -13.22
N VAL A 35 9.77 -14.19 -12.39
CA VAL A 35 9.34 -14.00 -11.01
C VAL A 35 9.03 -12.51 -10.83
N GLU A 36 7.81 -12.19 -10.42
CA GLU A 36 7.36 -10.83 -10.21
C GLU A 36 6.97 -10.60 -8.76
N GLN A 37 7.44 -9.49 -8.17
CA GLN A 37 7.01 -9.06 -6.85
C GLN A 37 5.65 -8.35 -6.96
N LYS A 38 4.70 -8.72 -6.12
CA LYS A 38 3.38 -8.07 -6.07
C LYS A 38 3.45 -6.58 -5.73
N SER A 39 4.48 -6.16 -4.99
CA SER A 39 4.75 -4.76 -4.68
C SER A 39 5.55 -4.02 -5.74
N ALA A 40 5.81 -4.62 -6.90
CA ALA A 40 6.60 -3.99 -7.97
C ALA A 40 6.00 -2.63 -8.39
N GLY A 41 6.85 -1.60 -8.48
CA GLY A 41 6.44 -0.25 -8.81
C GLY A 41 5.86 0.56 -7.64
N LEU A 42 5.73 -0.02 -6.46
CA LEU A 42 5.28 0.66 -5.24
C LEU A 42 6.47 0.90 -4.30
N SER A 43 6.54 2.08 -3.70
CA SER A 43 7.60 2.44 -2.75
C SER A 43 7.16 3.49 -1.76
N LYS A 44 7.78 3.50 -0.58
CA LYS A 44 7.54 4.47 0.50
C LYS A 44 6.07 4.54 0.93
N LEU A 45 5.40 3.41 0.98
CA LEU A 45 4.06 3.25 1.53
C LEU A 45 4.18 2.71 2.95
N VAL A 46 3.72 3.48 3.93
CA VAL A 46 3.83 3.12 5.34
C VAL A 46 2.49 3.16 6.05
N VAL A 47 2.42 2.48 7.18
CA VAL A 47 1.26 2.56 8.07
C VAL A 47 1.30 3.91 8.80
N GLY A 48 0.24 4.67 8.68
CA GLY A 48 0.03 5.89 9.45
C GLY A 48 -1.23 5.81 10.30
N GLN A 49 -1.28 6.59 11.35
CA GLN A 49 -2.49 6.75 12.17
C GLN A 49 -2.95 8.20 12.13
N VAL A 50 -4.22 8.41 11.79
CA VAL A 50 -4.82 9.73 11.77
C VAL A 50 -5.02 10.20 13.22
N VAL A 51 -4.33 11.27 13.58
CA VAL A 51 -4.42 11.89 14.90
C VAL A 51 -5.60 12.86 14.96
N SER A 52 -5.76 13.67 13.91
CA SER A 52 -6.88 14.61 13.77
C SER A 52 -7.26 14.78 12.30
N ALA A 53 -8.50 15.13 12.06
CA ALA A 53 -9.04 15.45 10.76
C ALA A 53 -9.98 16.64 10.89
N GLU A 54 -9.60 17.78 10.31
CA GLU A 54 -10.36 19.02 10.36
C GLU A 54 -10.85 19.40 8.96
N PRO A 55 -12.16 19.65 8.76
CA PRO A 55 -12.67 20.04 7.45
C PRO A 55 -12.17 21.42 7.03
N ILE A 56 -11.87 21.55 5.73
CA ILE A 56 -11.61 22.85 5.12
C ILE A 56 -12.96 23.43 4.69
N PRO A 57 -13.33 24.66 5.15
CA PRO A 57 -14.61 25.26 4.79
C PRO A 57 -14.84 25.32 3.27
N ASP A 58 -16.08 25.13 2.84
CA ASP A 58 -16.54 25.14 1.44
C ASP A 58 -15.87 24.12 0.52
N THR A 59 -15.29 23.05 1.11
CA THR A 59 -14.69 21.94 0.37
C THR A 59 -15.07 20.60 1.00
N HIS A 60 -14.84 19.50 0.26
CA HIS A 60 -14.94 18.13 0.78
C HIS A 60 -13.63 17.65 1.42
N LEU A 61 -12.62 18.54 1.52
CA LEU A 61 -11.27 18.23 1.98
C LEU A 61 -11.15 18.34 3.50
N ASN A 62 -10.29 17.51 4.07
CA ASN A 62 -9.90 17.57 5.47
C ASN A 62 -8.39 17.76 5.59
N ILE A 63 -7.97 18.56 6.56
CA ILE A 63 -6.57 18.65 6.99
C ILE A 63 -6.35 17.59 8.05
N CYS A 64 -5.52 16.62 7.74
CA CYS A 64 -5.22 15.50 8.63
C CYS A 64 -3.82 15.64 9.22
N GLN A 65 -3.71 15.45 10.53
CA GLN A 65 -2.43 15.22 11.18
C GLN A 65 -2.25 13.71 11.32
N VAL A 66 -1.20 13.18 10.72
CA VAL A 66 -0.98 11.74 10.60
C VAL A 66 0.35 11.36 11.22
N ASN A 67 0.30 10.44 12.20
CA ASN A 67 1.51 9.87 12.78
C ASN A 67 2.04 8.78 11.84
N VAL A 68 3.25 8.95 11.35
CA VAL A 68 3.94 8.00 10.44
C VAL A 68 5.10 7.26 11.12
N GLY A 69 5.13 7.27 12.45
CA GLY A 69 6.12 6.57 13.27
C GLY A 69 7.27 7.47 13.71
N GLU A 70 7.95 8.14 12.80
CA GLU A 70 9.06 9.05 13.11
C GLU A 70 8.60 10.47 13.43
N ALA A 71 7.46 10.88 12.88
CA ALA A 71 6.92 12.24 13.01
C ALA A 71 5.42 12.26 12.77
N ILE A 72 4.79 13.37 13.11
CA ILE A 72 3.42 13.70 12.70
C ILE A 72 3.52 14.61 11.49
N THR A 73 2.89 14.22 10.39
CA THR A 73 2.89 14.98 9.14
C THR A 73 1.50 15.45 8.78
N GLN A 74 1.41 16.59 8.10
CA GLN A 74 0.15 17.15 7.64
C GLN A 74 -0.16 16.68 6.23
N ILE A 75 -1.33 16.09 6.04
CA ILE A 75 -1.81 15.59 4.75
C ILE A 75 -3.25 16.05 4.55
N VAL A 76 -3.53 16.61 3.37
CA VAL A 76 -4.89 16.96 2.95
C VAL A 76 -5.53 15.76 2.28
N CYS A 77 -6.70 15.36 2.74
CA CYS A 77 -7.43 14.20 2.25
C CYS A 77 -8.87 14.56 1.88
N GLY A 78 -9.29 14.13 0.69
CA GLY A 78 -10.66 14.34 0.19
C GLY A 78 -11.59 13.15 0.41
N ALA A 79 -11.13 12.08 1.04
CA ALA A 79 -11.95 10.88 1.25
C ALA A 79 -13.05 11.13 2.28
N PRO A 80 -14.26 10.62 2.04
CA PRO A 80 -15.39 10.83 2.95
C PRO A 80 -15.29 10.02 4.25
N ASN A 81 -14.45 9.00 4.29
CA ASN A 81 -14.31 8.06 5.41
C ASN A 81 -13.07 8.33 6.29
N VAL A 82 -12.39 9.46 6.10
CA VAL A 82 -11.27 9.84 6.97
C VAL A 82 -11.80 10.32 8.33
N LYS A 83 -11.22 9.80 9.41
CA LYS A 83 -11.56 10.18 10.78
C LYS A 83 -10.37 9.94 11.72
N PRO A 84 -10.31 10.61 12.88
CA PRO A 84 -9.27 10.35 13.86
C PRO A 84 -9.28 8.92 14.39
N GLY A 85 -8.11 8.39 14.68
CA GLY A 85 -7.90 7.07 15.29
C GLY A 85 -7.72 5.92 14.32
N ILE A 86 -8.08 6.06 13.05
CA ILE A 86 -7.90 5.01 12.04
C ILE A 86 -6.45 4.88 11.59
N LYS A 87 -6.06 3.66 11.25
CA LYS A 87 -4.78 3.38 10.58
C LYS A 87 -4.98 3.28 9.09
N VAL A 88 -4.11 3.92 8.34
CA VAL A 88 -4.25 4.16 6.91
C VAL A 88 -2.96 3.91 6.16
N ILE A 89 -3.06 3.77 4.84
CA ILE A 89 -1.91 3.71 3.96
C ILE A 89 -1.45 5.13 3.67
N VAL A 90 -0.21 5.46 4.03
CA VAL A 90 0.39 6.76 3.77
C VAL A 90 1.46 6.63 2.70
N ALA A 91 1.28 7.34 1.60
CA ALA A 91 2.32 7.56 0.61
C ALA A 91 3.15 8.78 1.01
N LEU A 92 4.38 8.55 1.44
CA LEU A 92 5.31 9.62 1.81
C LEU A 92 5.77 10.43 0.59
N PRO A 93 6.27 11.65 0.74
CA PRO A 93 6.84 12.40 -0.37
C PRO A 93 7.97 11.60 -1.05
N GLY A 94 7.89 11.49 -2.37
CA GLY A 94 8.79 10.63 -3.15
C GLY A 94 8.31 9.19 -3.34
N ALA A 95 7.19 8.82 -2.73
CA ALA A 95 6.57 7.50 -2.92
C ALA A 95 6.10 7.31 -4.36
N ARG A 96 6.10 6.05 -4.79
CA ARG A 96 5.49 5.62 -6.06
C ARG A 96 4.26 4.78 -5.78
N ILE A 97 3.19 5.10 -6.46
CA ILE A 97 1.92 4.35 -6.44
C ILE A 97 1.63 3.76 -7.83
N ALA A 98 0.49 3.09 -7.98
CA ALA A 98 0.11 2.48 -9.25
C ALA A 98 0.19 3.45 -10.44
N GLY A 99 0.58 2.93 -11.61
CA GLY A 99 0.79 3.75 -12.79
C GLY A 99 2.08 4.56 -12.77
N ASN A 100 3.05 4.20 -11.93
CA ASN A 100 4.33 4.90 -11.77
C ASN A 100 4.18 6.37 -11.36
N TYR A 101 3.08 6.70 -10.68
CA TYR A 101 2.81 8.05 -10.21
C TYR A 101 3.64 8.36 -8.96
N LYS A 102 4.38 9.46 -8.99
CA LYS A 102 5.22 9.91 -7.88
C LYS A 102 4.50 10.93 -7.01
N ILE A 103 4.43 10.65 -5.72
CA ILE A 103 3.85 11.57 -4.73
C ILE A 103 4.85 12.68 -4.41
N LYS A 104 4.38 13.91 -4.44
CA LYS A 104 5.20 15.12 -4.19
C LYS A 104 4.60 15.92 -3.05
N LYS A 105 5.46 16.66 -2.36
CA LYS A 105 5.03 17.75 -1.47
C LYS A 105 4.29 18.80 -2.29
N GLY A 106 3.21 19.31 -1.76
CA GLY A 106 2.44 20.35 -2.45
C GLY A 106 1.50 21.08 -1.54
N LYS A 107 0.77 22.03 -2.13
CA LYS A 107 -0.31 22.76 -1.47
C LYS A 107 -1.63 22.47 -2.16
N ILE A 108 -2.63 22.15 -1.38
CA ILE A 108 -4.01 21.93 -1.83
C ILE A 108 -4.86 23.01 -1.14
N ARG A 109 -5.50 23.85 -1.93
CA ARG A 109 -6.28 25.00 -1.41
C ARG A 109 -5.46 25.90 -0.45
N GLY A 110 -4.16 26.08 -0.74
CA GLY A 110 -3.25 26.88 0.09
C GLY A 110 -2.74 26.18 1.35
N VAL A 111 -3.15 24.95 1.61
CA VAL A 111 -2.74 24.13 2.76
C VAL A 111 -1.67 23.14 2.33
N GLU A 112 -0.57 23.10 3.07
CA GLU A 112 0.54 22.19 2.79
C GLU A 112 0.11 20.74 3.02
N SER A 113 0.44 19.88 2.04
CA SER A 113 0.22 18.44 2.12
C SER A 113 1.54 17.70 1.86
N LEU A 114 1.99 16.94 2.84
CA LEU A 114 3.26 16.21 2.83
C LEU A 114 3.06 14.72 2.63
N GLY A 115 2.39 14.37 1.54
CA GLY A 115 2.07 13.01 1.19
C GLY A 115 0.61 12.82 0.79
N MET A 116 0.17 11.57 0.76
CA MET A 116 -1.20 11.21 0.39
C MET A 116 -1.69 10.02 1.21
N LEU A 117 -2.95 10.05 1.62
CA LEU A 117 -3.64 8.88 2.14
C LEU A 117 -4.23 8.10 0.96
N CYS A 118 -3.94 6.81 0.88
CA CYS A 118 -4.24 6.01 -0.30
C CYS A 118 -5.47 5.13 -0.13
N SER A 119 -6.24 5.02 -1.22
CA SER A 119 -7.22 3.95 -1.43
C SER A 119 -6.51 2.68 -1.93
N LEU A 120 -7.20 1.55 -1.93
CA LEU A 120 -6.68 0.31 -2.52
C LEU A 120 -6.47 0.44 -4.03
N SER A 121 -7.37 1.12 -4.74
CA SER A 121 -7.23 1.35 -6.19
C SER A 121 -5.99 2.14 -6.56
N GLU A 122 -5.63 3.14 -5.75
CA GLU A 122 -4.45 3.97 -5.97
C GLU A 122 -3.13 3.21 -5.84
N ILE A 123 -3.12 2.10 -5.11
CA ILE A 123 -1.96 1.20 -5.01
C ILE A 123 -2.03 0.01 -5.96
N GLY A 124 -2.99 -0.02 -6.88
CA GLY A 124 -3.08 -1.01 -7.95
C GLY A 124 -3.94 -2.22 -7.66
N VAL A 125 -4.68 -2.24 -6.57
CA VAL A 125 -5.66 -3.30 -6.28
C VAL A 125 -6.84 -3.14 -7.25
N SER A 126 -7.23 -4.24 -7.91
CA SER A 126 -8.37 -4.23 -8.83
C SER A 126 -9.67 -3.86 -8.12
N ASP A 127 -10.46 -2.99 -8.72
CA ASP A 127 -11.77 -2.57 -8.18
C ASP A 127 -12.71 -3.75 -7.92
N SER A 128 -12.53 -4.85 -8.64
CA SER A 128 -13.32 -6.08 -8.45
C SER A 128 -13.09 -6.76 -7.10
N VAL A 129 -11.94 -6.53 -6.47
CA VAL A 129 -11.59 -7.12 -5.16
C VAL A 129 -11.58 -6.12 -4.02
N VAL A 130 -11.76 -4.83 -4.31
CA VAL A 130 -11.88 -3.80 -3.27
C VAL A 130 -13.20 -3.97 -2.52
N PRO A 131 -13.19 -4.10 -1.17
CA PRO A 131 -14.42 -4.16 -0.40
C PRO A 131 -15.28 -2.91 -0.64
N LYS A 132 -16.58 -3.09 -0.80
CA LYS A 132 -17.52 -1.98 -1.10
C LYS A 132 -17.46 -0.84 -0.11
N VAL A 133 -17.16 -1.14 1.15
CA VAL A 133 -17.04 -0.13 2.21
C VAL A 133 -15.87 0.84 1.98
N TYR A 134 -14.88 0.44 1.19
CA TYR A 134 -13.70 1.26 0.84
C TYR A 134 -13.69 1.72 -0.61
N ALA A 135 -14.74 1.46 -1.39
CA ALA A 135 -14.78 1.79 -2.82
C ALA A 135 -14.66 3.30 -3.10
N ASP A 136 -15.25 4.11 -2.25
CA ASP A 136 -15.29 5.58 -2.39
C ASP A 136 -14.36 6.32 -1.42
N GLY A 137 -13.39 5.62 -0.81
CA GLY A 137 -12.53 6.23 0.19
C GLY A 137 -11.19 5.52 0.38
N ILE A 138 -10.48 5.95 1.41
CA ILE A 138 -9.20 5.36 1.81
C ILE A 138 -9.41 4.01 2.50
N TYR A 139 -8.41 3.13 2.39
CA TYR A 139 -8.43 1.85 3.08
C TYR A 139 -8.08 2.00 4.55
N HIS A 140 -8.83 1.34 5.42
CA HIS A 140 -8.54 1.26 6.85
C HIS A 140 -7.76 -0.02 7.16
N LEU A 141 -6.52 0.12 7.62
CA LEU A 141 -5.71 -1.00 8.06
C LEU A 141 -6.22 -1.56 9.39
N PRO A 142 -5.88 -2.84 9.73
CA PRO A 142 -6.22 -3.42 11.02
C PRO A 142 -5.70 -2.59 12.20
N GLU A 143 -6.38 -2.62 13.33
CA GLU A 143 -5.97 -1.88 14.54
C GLU A 143 -4.60 -2.30 15.09
N ASP A 144 -4.20 -3.54 14.85
CA ASP A 144 -2.90 -4.10 15.23
C ASP A 144 -1.76 -3.75 14.28
N ALA A 145 -2.03 -3.06 13.16
CA ALA A 145 -0.99 -2.58 12.26
C ALA A 145 -0.04 -1.63 12.99
N VAL A 146 1.25 -1.82 12.80
CA VAL A 146 2.30 -1.03 13.49
C VAL A 146 2.61 0.23 12.68
N VAL A 147 2.39 1.38 13.29
CA VAL A 147 2.65 2.70 12.67
C VAL A 147 4.12 2.83 12.30
N GLY A 148 4.38 3.28 11.07
CA GLY A 148 5.73 3.46 10.54
C GLY A 148 6.28 2.27 9.76
N GLU A 149 5.70 1.09 9.89
CA GLU A 149 6.08 -0.07 9.09
C GLU A 149 5.58 0.03 7.64
N PRO A 150 6.27 -0.63 6.68
CA PRO A 150 5.75 -0.77 5.32
C PRO A 150 4.40 -1.49 5.33
N VAL A 151 3.49 -1.06 4.46
CA VAL A 151 2.12 -1.61 4.42
C VAL A 151 2.01 -2.97 3.71
N PHE A 152 3.01 -3.39 2.99
CA PHE A 152 2.92 -4.51 2.04
C PHE A 152 2.48 -5.83 2.69
N SER A 153 2.98 -6.15 3.89
CA SER A 153 2.60 -7.38 4.61
C SER A 153 1.14 -7.39 5.06
N TYR A 154 0.58 -6.22 5.38
CA TYR A 154 -0.83 -6.08 5.77
C TYR A 154 -1.81 -6.18 4.59
N LEU A 155 -1.30 -6.09 3.35
CA LEU A 155 -2.08 -6.09 2.12
C LEU A 155 -1.79 -7.31 1.24
N ASP A 156 -1.00 -8.29 1.73
CA ASP A 156 -0.49 -9.43 0.96
C ASP A 156 0.23 -9.03 -0.35
N LEU A 157 0.91 -7.89 -0.32
CA LEU A 157 1.74 -7.39 -1.42
C LEU A 157 3.22 -7.72 -1.26
N ASP A 158 3.59 -8.41 -0.18
CA ASP A 158 4.95 -8.88 0.12
C ASP A 158 5.22 -10.29 -0.44
N ASP A 159 4.46 -10.70 -1.44
CA ASP A 159 4.56 -11.99 -2.12
C ASP A 159 5.26 -11.86 -3.50
N GLU A 160 5.72 -12.97 -3.99
CA GLU A 160 6.32 -13.09 -5.33
C GLU A 160 5.52 -14.11 -6.14
N ILE A 161 5.30 -13.81 -7.41
CA ILE A 161 4.55 -14.66 -8.33
C ILE A 161 5.53 -15.28 -9.32
N ILE A 162 5.53 -16.59 -9.40
CA ILE A 162 6.30 -17.38 -10.38
C ILE A 162 5.40 -17.66 -11.57
N GLU A 163 5.81 -17.25 -12.77
CA GLU A 163 5.08 -17.44 -14.02
C GLU A 163 5.76 -18.45 -14.92
#